data_5d22f57c46155593f247bd963af6a130
#
_entry.id   5d22f57c46155593f247bd963af6a130
#
_cell.length_a   1.000
_cell.length_b   1.000
_cell.length_c   1.000
_cell.angle_alpha   90.00
_cell.angle_beta   90.00
_cell.angle_gamma   90.00
#
_symmetry.space_group_name_H-M   'P 1'
#
loop_
_entity.id
_entity.type
_entity.pdbx_description
1 polymer ?
#
loop_
_entity_poly.entity_id
_entity_poly.type
_entity_poly.pdbx_seq_one_letter_code
_entity_poly.pdbx_strand_id
1 'polypeptide(L)'
;MTLAAFEHLVEDALAGIPAAYRSRMRNVLLVVEDDAPQPGLLGLYEGRPLTERGVNDGFAMPDRITIYRMPHERLARNSQHLRRMVAETVWHEIAHYFGLNEAQVLRAERARTRRRYSS
;
A
#
# COMPACT_ATOMS: atom_id res chain seq x y z
N MET A 1 8.52 -6.58 -16.45
CA MET A 1 9.45 -7.04 -15.40
C MET A 1 8.93 -8.34 -14.79
N THR A 2 9.79 -9.07 -14.08
CA THR A 2 9.39 -10.27 -13.36
C THR A 2 8.63 -9.91 -12.09
N LEU A 3 7.86 -10.88 -11.56
CA LEU A 3 7.18 -10.70 -10.28
C LEU A 3 8.20 -10.44 -9.16
N ALA A 4 9.35 -11.12 -9.19
CA ALA A 4 10.41 -10.92 -8.20
C ALA A 4 10.97 -9.50 -8.24
N ALA A 5 11.18 -8.93 -9.42
CA ALA A 5 11.63 -7.55 -9.56
C ALA A 5 10.59 -6.56 -9.04
N PHE A 6 9.32 -6.82 -9.33
CA PHE A 6 8.22 -6.00 -8.81
C PHE A 6 8.14 -6.07 -7.28
N GLU A 7 8.35 -7.26 -6.72
CA GLU A 7 8.39 -7.44 -5.27
C GLU A 7 9.45 -6.57 -4.61
N HIS A 8 10.62 -6.41 -5.24
CA HIS A 8 11.65 -5.49 -4.75
C HIS A 8 11.18 -4.03 -4.74
N LEU A 9 10.42 -3.62 -5.76
CA LEU A 9 9.84 -2.27 -5.76
C LEU A 9 8.87 -2.07 -4.61
N VAL A 10 8.08 -3.09 -4.30
CA VAL A 10 7.14 -3.05 -3.17
C VAL A 10 7.89 -2.98 -1.84
N GLU A 11 8.96 -3.77 -1.69
CA GLU A 11 9.81 -3.73 -0.50
C GLU A 11 10.45 -2.35 -0.30
N ASP A 12 10.95 -1.75 -1.38
CA ASP A 12 11.52 -0.40 -1.34
C ASP A 12 10.48 0.63 -0.93
N ALA A 13 9.27 0.51 -1.47
CA ALA A 13 8.15 1.38 -1.12
C ALA A 13 7.80 1.25 0.37
N LEU A 14 7.75 0.03 0.88
CA LEU A 14 7.49 -0.23 2.28
C LEU A 14 8.57 0.37 3.18
N ALA A 15 9.84 0.25 2.79
CA ALA A 15 10.97 0.83 3.52
C ALA A 15 10.88 2.36 3.58
N GLY A 16 10.23 2.99 2.61
CA GLY A 16 10.01 4.44 2.59
C GLY A 16 8.87 4.93 3.48
N ILE A 17 8.05 4.03 4.01
CA ILE A 17 7.00 4.40 4.96
C ILE A 17 7.66 4.80 6.29
N PRO A 18 7.23 5.92 6.91
CA PRO A 18 7.82 6.34 8.17
C PRO A 18 7.76 5.25 9.24
N ALA A 19 8.83 5.13 10.02
CA ALA A 19 8.94 4.11 11.05
C ALA A 19 7.82 4.18 12.08
N ALA A 20 7.27 5.37 12.34
CA ALA A 20 6.14 5.55 13.25
C ALA A 20 4.91 4.75 12.80
N TYR A 21 4.69 4.65 11.49
CA TYR A 21 3.58 3.85 10.94
C TYR A 21 3.95 2.38 10.90
N ARG A 22 5.14 2.04 10.41
CA ARG A 22 5.60 0.65 10.29
C ARG A 22 5.58 -0.07 11.63
N SER A 23 6.00 0.61 12.69
CA SER A 23 6.05 0.02 14.02
C SER A 23 4.68 -0.30 14.60
N ARG A 24 3.63 0.33 14.07
CA ARG A 24 2.25 0.09 14.49
C ARG A 24 1.54 -0.99 13.68
N MET A 25 2.15 -1.41 12.59
CA MET A 25 1.57 -2.46 11.75
C MET A 25 1.81 -3.82 12.40
N ARG A 26 0.73 -4.52 12.68
CA ARG A 26 0.78 -5.80 13.37
C ARG A 26 -0.03 -6.83 12.60
N ASN A 27 0.57 -8.00 12.41
CA ASN A 27 -0.12 -9.13 11.82
C ASN A 27 -0.67 -8.79 10.42
N VAL A 28 0.18 -8.22 9.57
CA VAL A 28 -0.16 -7.82 8.20
C VAL A 28 0.74 -8.57 7.23
N LEU A 29 0.13 -9.22 6.25
CA LEU A 29 0.85 -9.83 5.13
C LEU A 29 0.84 -8.87 3.96
N LEU A 30 2.01 -8.56 3.42
CA LEU A 30 2.15 -7.79 2.19
C LEU A 30 2.60 -8.76 1.10
N VAL A 31 1.75 -8.94 0.09
CA VAL A 31 2.02 -9.88 -1.00
C VAL A 31 1.88 -9.20 -2.35
N VAL A 32 2.53 -9.77 -3.36
CA VAL A 32 2.42 -9.31 -4.74
C VAL A 32 1.80 -10.41 -5.60
N GLU A 33 0.97 -10.00 -6.54
CA GLU A 33 0.36 -10.90 -7.51
C GLU A 33 0.43 -10.25 -8.89
N ASP A 34 0.35 -11.07 -9.94
CA ASP A 34 0.41 -10.55 -11.31
C ASP A 34 -0.87 -9.83 -11.70
N ASP A 35 -2.00 -10.48 -11.56
CA ASP A 35 -3.29 -9.98 -12.05
C ASP A 35 -4.21 -9.57 -10.92
N ALA A 36 -4.92 -8.47 -11.14
CA ALA A 36 -5.96 -8.04 -10.23
C ALA A 36 -7.29 -8.73 -10.56
N PRO A 37 -8.14 -8.94 -9.55
CA PRO A 37 -9.47 -9.55 -9.77
C PRO A 37 -10.43 -8.62 -10.52
N GLN A 38 -10.11 -7.33 -10.60
CA GLN A 38 -10.94 -6.34 -11.29
C GLN A 38 -10.04 -5.44 -12.14
N PRO A 39 -10.51 -4.98 -13.32
CA PRO A 39 -9.74 -4.04 -14.13
C PRO A 39 -9.44 -2.75 -13.37
N GLY A 40 -8.20 -2.28 -13.50
CA GLY A 40 -7.77 -1.01 -12.90
C GLY A 40 -7.48 -1.05 -11.41
N LEU A 41 -7.64 -2.18 -10.76
CA LEU A 41 -7.32 -2.30 -9.33
C LEU A 41 -5.81 -2.45 -9.17
N LEU A 42 -5.18 -1.52 -8.48
CA LEU A 42 -3.72 -1.50 -8.29
C LEU A 42 -3.30 -2.22 -7.01
N GLY A 43 -4.13 -2.18 -5.98
CA GLY A 43 -3.88 -2.84 -4.71
C GLY A 43 -5.18 -3.12 -3.99
N LEU A 44 -5.10 -3.95 -2.96
CA LEU A 44 -6.28 -4.35 -2.18
C LEU A 44 -5.87 -4.60 -0.74
N TYR A 45 -6.58 -3.96 0.17
CA TYR A 45 -6.49 -4.27 1.59
C TYR A 45 -7.66 -5.16 1.99
N GLU A 46 -7.36 -6.28 2.63
CA GLU A 46 -8.34 -7.21 3.15
C GLU A 46 -8.09 -7.45 4.63
N GLY A 47 -9.10 -7.24 5.45
CA GLY A 47 -8.98 -7.43 6.88
C GLY A 47 -9.89 -6.50 7.65
N ARG A 48 -9.58 -6.31 8.92
CA ARG A 48 -10.29 -5.34 9.75
C ARG A 48 -9.36 -4.18 10.07
N PRO A 49 -9.70 -2.95 9.63
CA PRO A 49 -8.88 -1.78 9.95
C PRO A 49 -8.61 -1.67 11.45
N LEU A 50 -7.47 -1.11 11.80
CA LEU A 50 -7.02 -1.00 13.17
C LEU A 50 -8.04 -0.30 14.07
N THR A 51 -8.75 0.69 13.53
CA THR A 51 -9.78 1.45 14.25
C THR A 51 -11.01 0.64 14.59
N GLU A 52 -11.22 -0.50 13.95
CA GLU A 52 -12.40 -1.35 14.15
C GLU A 52 -12.13 -2.58 15.03
N ARG A 53 -10.90 -2.72 15.54
CA ARG A 53 -10.50 -3.89 16.31
C ARG A 53 -10.90 -3.77 17.76
N GLY A 54 -11.45 -4.87 18.29
CA GLY A 54 -11.76 -5.01 19.71
C GLY A 54 -10.68 -5.76 20.47
N VAL A 55 -10.84 -5.87 21.76
CA VAL A 55 -9.86 -6.52 22.66
C VAL A 55 -9.74 -8.02 22.40
N ASN A 56 -10.73 -8.64 21.76
CA ASN A 56 -10.76 -10.09 21.54
C ASN A 56 -10.23 -10.51 20.18
N ASP A 57 -9.58 -9.61 19.46
CA ASP A 57 -9.09 -9.88 18.09
C ASP A 57 -7.68 -10.49 18.05
N GLY A 58 -7.12 -10.90 19.20
CA GLY A 58 -5.75 -11.40 19.30
C GLY A 58 -5.44 -12.64 18.48
N PHE A 59 -6.47 -13.41 18.10
CA PHE A 59 -6.31 -14.64 17.31
C PHE A 59 -6.85 -14.50 15.88
N ALA A 60 -7.12 -13.30 15.44
CA ALA A 60 -7.62 -13.05 14.10
C ALA A 60 -6.60 -13.45 13.04
N MET A 61 -7.08 -13.82 11.87
CA MET A 61 -6.25 -14.03 10.69
C MET A 61 -5.49 -12.74 10.38
N PRO A 62 -4.26 -12.83 9.83
CA PRO A 62 -3.55 -11.61 9.44
C PRO A 62 -4.33 -10.82 8.41
N ASP A 63 -4.27 -9.49 8.53
CA ASP A 63 -4.72 -8.60 7.46
C ASP A 63 -3.81 -8.81 6.25
N ARG A 64 -4.35 -8.57 5.07
CA ARG A 64 -3.60 -8.81 3.85
C ARG A 64 -3.65 -7.58 2.96
N ILE A 65 -2.50 -7.15 2.51
CA ILE A 65 -2.36 -6.13 1.48
C ILE A 65 -1.77 -6.80 0.25
N THR A 66 -2.45 -6.69 -0.88
CA THR A 66 -1.99 -7.25 -2.15
C THR A 66 -1.70 -6.10 -3.12
N ILE A 67 -0.56 -6.15 -3.78
CA ILE A 67 -0.15 -5.18 -4.80
C ILE A 67 -0.05 -5.93 -6.12
N TYR A 68 -0.71 -5.42 -7.16
CA TYR A 68 -0.84 -6.10 -8.45
C TYR A 68 0.15 -5.54 -9.47
N ARG A 69 0.99 -6.42 -10.02
CA ARG A 69 2.06 -6.03 -10.94
C ARG A 69 1.54 -5.53 -12.28
N MET A 70 0.70 -6.32 -12.95
CA MET A 70 0.31 -6.02 -14.34
C MET A 70 -0.45 -4.71 -14.50
N PRO A 71 -1.40 -4.37 -13.61
CA PRO A 71 -2.05 -3.05 -13.71
C PRO A 71 -1.08 -1.88 -13.59
N HIS A 72 -0.07 -2.00 -12.72
CA HIS A 72 0.96 -0.96 -12.60
C HIS A 72 1.76 -0.83 -13.87
N GLU A 73 2.21 -1.94 -14.43
CA GLU A 73 3.01 -1.92 -15.66
C GLU A 73 2.24 -1.36 -16.86
N ARG A 74 0.95 -1.65 -16.96
CA ARG A 74 0.12 -1.14 -18.05
C ARG A 74 -0.01 0.38 -18.01
N LEU A 75 -0.06 0.97 -16.83
CA LEU A 75 -0.29 2.40 -16.66
C LEU A 75 0.99 3.21 -16.56
N ALA A 76 2.10 2.58 -16.20
CA ALA A 76 3.36 3.28 -16.02
C ALA A 76 3.94 3.73 -17.36
N ARG A 77 4.37 4.99 -17.42
CA ARG A 77 4.97 5.59 -18.61
C ARG A 77 6.47 5.29 -18.73
N ASN A 78 7.13 5.03 -17.61
CA ASN A 78 8.55 4.72 -17.53
C ASN A 78 8.86 4.13 -16.16
N SER A 79 10.12 3.76 -15.93
CA SER A 79 10.56 3.13 -14.69
C SER A 79 10.37 4.01 -13.46
N GLN A 80 10.62 5.30 -13.58
CA GLN A 80 10.44 6.24 -12.47
C GLN A 80 8.97 6.39 -12.11
N HIS A 81 8.11 6.47 -13.12
CA HIS A 81 6.67 6.55 -12.92
C HIS A 81 6.15 5.27 -12.25
N LEU A 82 6.62 4.10 -12.70
CA LEU A 82 6.26 2.82 -12.09
C LEU A 82 6.61 2.81 -10.61
N ARG A 83 7.81 3.25 -10.26
CA ARG A 83 8.27 3.29 -8.88
C ARG A 83 7.39 4.18 -8.01
N ARG A 84 7.03 5.36 -8.53
CA ARG A 84 6.12 6.27 -7.82
C ARG A 84 4.73 5.67 -7.64
N MET A 85 4.20 5.04 -8.68
CA MET A 85 2.88 4.40 -8.63
C MET A 85 2.85 3.31 -7.56
N VAL A 86 3.87 2.47 -7.52
CA VAL A 86 3.96 1.41 -6.52
C VAL A 86 4.01 1.99 -5.10
N ALA A 87 4.84 3.03 -4.90
CA ALA A 87 4.93 3.70 -3.60
C ALA A 87 3.58 4.29 -3.17
N GLU A 88 2.86 4.91 -4.09
CA GLU A 88 1.54 5.48 -3.82
C GLU A 88 0.52 4.39 -3.48
N THR A 89 0.54 3.27 -4.20
CA THR A 89 -0.37 2.15 -3.94
C THR A 89 -0.09 1.53 -2.57
N VAL A 90 1.16 1.29 -2.24
CA VAL A 90 1.54 0.74 -0.93
C VAL A 90 1.06 1.65 0.18
N TRP A 91 1.31 2.95 0.07
CA TRP A 91 0.84 3.92 1.05
C TRP A 91 -0.69 3.92 1.18
N HIS A 92 -1.39 3.87 0.03
CA HIS A 92 -2.84 3.88 -0.02
C HIS A 92 -3.44 2.71 0.77
N GLU A 93 -2.92 1.49 0.55
CA GLU A 93 -3.42 0.31 1.25
C GLU A 93 -3.04 0.30 2.72
N ILE A 94 -1.86 0.80 3.07
CA ILE A 94 -1.46 0.96 4.47
C ILE A 94 -2.37 1.96 5.19
N ALA A 95 -2.75 3.04 4.51
CA ALA A 95 -3.69 4.01 5.06
C ALA A 95 -5.05 3.36 5.39
N HIS A 96 -5.52 2.46 4.54
CA HIS A 96 -6.73 1.69 4.83
C HIS A 96 -6.56 0.79 6.06
N TYR A 97 -5.41 0.17 6.22
CA TYR A 97 -5.09 -0.59 7.43
C TYR A 97 -5.26 0.27 8.69
N PHE A 98 -4.86 1.54 8.64
CA PHE A 98 -5.01 2.46 9.76
C PHE A 98 -6.42 3.03 9.89
N GLY A 99 -7.35 2.61 9.03
CA GLY A 99 -8.76 2.99 9.11
C GLY A 99 -9.10 4.31 8.46
N LEU A 100 -8.22 4.84 7.60
CA LEU A 100 -8.52 6.08 6.87
C LEU A 100 -9.49 5.79 5.72
N ASN A 101 -10.48 6.64 5.54
CA ASN A 101 -11.36 6.56 4.38
C ASN A 101 -10.70 7.24 3.17
N GLU A 102 -11.32 7.14 1.99
CA GLU A 102 -10.75 7.67 0.74
C GLU A 102 -10.43 9.16 0.82
N ALA A 103 -11.31 9.95 1.42
CA ALA A 103 -11.08 11.40 1.56
C ALA A 103 -9.88 11.68 2.47
N GLN A 104 -9.74 10.93 3.55
CA GLN A 104 -8.60 11.06 4.47
C GLN A 104 -7.29 10.62 3.80
N VAL A 105 -7.33 9.55 3.00
CA VAL A 105 -6.16 9.09 2.23
C VAL A 105 -5.71 10.17 1.26
N LEU A 106 -6.64 10.77 0.52
CA LEU A 106 -6.33 11.85 -0.42
C LEU A 106 -5.69 13.04 0.29
N ARG A 107 -6.21 13.43 1.44
CA ARG A 107 -5.63 14.54 2.21
C ARG A 107 -4.22 14.22 2.69
N ALA A 108 -3.99 13.00 3.15
CA ALA A 108 -2.68 12.55 3.61
C ALA A 108 -1.68 12.51 2.45
N GLU A 109 -2.10 12.06 1.28
CA GLU A 109 -1.27 12.04 0.08
C GLU A 109 -0.89 13.45 -0.36
N ARG A 110 -1.84 14.38 -0.35
CA ARG A 110 -1.57 15.78 -0.69
C ARG A 110 -0.59 16.42 0.28
N ALA A 111 -0.73 16.16 1.57
CA ALA A 111 0.18 16.67 2.60
C ALA A 111 1.59 16.10 2.40
N ARG A 112 1.69 14.81 2.06
CA ARG A 112 2.95 14.12 1.78
C ARG A 112 3.65 14.73 0.56
N THR A 113 2.92 14.95 -0.52
CA THR A 113 3.42 15.56 -1.74
C THR A 113 3.89 16.98 -1.49
N ARG A 114 3.12 17.75 -0.72
CA ARG A 114 3.45 19.14 -0.37
C ARG A 114 4.76 19.22 0.40
N ARG A 115 4.98 18.34 1.39
CA ARG A 115 6.24 18.28 2.14
C ARG A 115 7.42 17.93 1.24
N ARG A 116 7.20 17.06 0.26
CA ARG A 116 8.22 16.60 -0.67
C ARG A 116 8.77 17.72 -1.54
N TYR A 117 7.91 18.70 -1.89
CA TYR A 117 8.27 19.78 -2.81
C TYR A 117 8.48 21.12 -2.13
N SER A 118 8.29 21.23 -0.84
CA SER A 118 8.34 22.51 -0.12
C SER A 118 9.65 22.76 0.62
N SER A 119 10.61 21.88 0.48
CA SER A 119 11.92 22.06 1.14
C SER A 119 12.86 22.93 0.32
#